data_55e2f29f26ed90a68199e28275021cb9
#
_entry.id   55e2f29f26ed90a68199e28275021cb9
#
_cell.length_a   1.000
_cell.length_b   1.000
_cell.length_c   1.000
_cell.angle_alpha   90.00
_cell.angle_beta   90.00
_cell.angle_gamma   90.00
#
_symmetry.space_group_name_H-M   'P 1'
#
loop_
_entity.id
_entity.type
_entity.pdbx_description
1 polymer ?
#
loop_
_entity_poly.entity_id
_entity_poly.type
_entity_poly.pdbx_seq_one_letter_code
_entity_poly.pdbx_strand_id
1 'polypeptide(L)'
;RLKKEFPKTYAYLDSYRDELAKRDMDKSTDWFLFGRSQGIQNSGLKKVVFKHIIDKNKPKIEPFMLDEDVVVYSGRYITANTEEKLQKAYNIFKSEEFARYCALVGKDKSGGYVDVSTKAVKEFGVDIEKQPSVEN
;
A
#
# COMPACT_ATOMS: atom_id res chain seq x y z
N ARG A 1 26.51 2.69 10.41
CA ARG A 1 26.27 1.25 10.28
C ARG A 1 26.73 0.77 8.90
N LEU A 2 26.22 1.27 7.78
CA LEU A 2 26.56 0.83 6.42
C LEU A 2 28.08 0.84 6.15
N LYS A 3 28.77 1.95 6.47
CA LYS A 3 30.21 2.10 6.26
C LYS A 3 31.04 1.05 7.02
N LYS A 4 30.59 0.64 8.22
CA LYS A 4 31.30 -0.31 9.08
C LYS A 4 31.06 -1.77 8.68
N GLU A 5 29.80 -2.11 8.37
CA GLU A 5 29.38 -3.48 8.06
C GLU A 5 29.59 -3.86 6.59
N PHE A 6 29.46 -2.87 5.69
CA PHE A 6 29.54 -3.06 4.24
C PHE A 6 30.45 -2.02 3.57
N PRO A 7 31.75 -2.00 3.85
CA PRO A 7 32.64 -0.92 3.41
C PRO A 7 32.77 -0.81 1.88
N LYS A 8 32.72 -1.92 1.15
CA LYS A 8 32.77 -1.92 -0.32
C LYS A 8 31.50 -1.30 -0.92
N THR A 9 30.34 -1.67 -0.40
CA THR A 9 29.04 -1.10 -0.81
C THR A 9 29.01 0.38 -0.49
N TYR A 10 29.48 0.78 0.69
CA TYR A 10 29.55 2.19 1.06
C TYR A 10 30.44 2.98 0.09
N ALA A 11 31.65 2.49 -0.21
CA ALA A 11 32.57 3.14 -1.15
C ALA A 11 31.98 3.31 -2.55
N TYR A 12 31.28 2.29 -3.04
CA TYR A 12 30.56 2.35 -4.31
C TYR A 12 29.45 3.41 -4.29
N LEU A 13 28.59 3.41 -3.28
CA LEU A 13 27.53 4.43 -3.17
C LEU A 13 28.11 5.83 -2.98
N ASP A 14 29.21 5.97 -2.23
CA ASP A 14 29.87 7.25 -1.97
C ASP A 14 30.46 7.88 -3.24
N SER A 15 30.88 7.08 -4.22
CA SER A 15 31.31 7.58 -5.53
C SER A 15 30.18 8.26 -6.33
N TYR A 16 28.92 8.01 -5.99
CA TYR A 16 27.72 8.64 -6.59
C TYR A 16 27.00 9.57 -5.60
N ARG A 17 27.66 9.98 -4.52
CA ARG A 17 27.04 10.77 -3.44
C ARG A 17 26.31 12.01 -3.94
N ASP A 18 26.96 12.80 -4.80
CA ASP A 18 26.40 14.06 -5.29
C ASP A 18 25.14 13.86 -6.15
N GLU A 19 25.10 12.78 -6.91
CA GLU A 19 23.93 12.41 -7.72
C GLU A 19 22.80 11.86 -6.83
N LEU A 20 23.15 11.00 -5.89
CA LEU A 20 22.19 10.41 -4.96
C LEU A 20 21.55 11.45 -4.04
N ALA A 21 22.31 12.46 -3.61
CA ALA A 21 21.81 13.54 -2.75
C ALA A 21 20.86 14.52 -3.46
N LYS A 22 20.91 14.58 -4.80
CA LYS A 22 20.01 15.45 -5.61
C LYS A 22 18.63 14.82 -5.85
N ARG A 23 18.43 13.55 -5.50
CA ARG A 23 17.15 12.88 -5.67
C ARG A 23 16.05 13.48 -4.78
N ASP A 24 14.81 13.40 -5.23
CA ASP A 24 13.65 13.70 -4.39
C ASP A 24 13.53 12.63 -3.29
N MET A 25 13.78 13.03 -2.04
CA MET A 25 13.85 12.15 -0.88
C MET A 25 13.03 12.69 0.27
N ASP A 26 12.56 11.78 1.13
CA ASP A 26 11.97 12.15 2.41
C ASP A 26 13.01 12.89 3.28
N LYS A 27 12.60 13.96 3.97
CA LYS A 27 13.49 14.85 4.73
C LYS A 27 14.33 14.16 5.81
N SER A 28 13.92 12.98 6.26
CA SER A 28 14.62 12.19 7.29
C SER A 28 15.45 11.05 6.73
N THR A 29 15.65 11.00 5.42
CA THR A 29 16.30 9.87 4.75
C THR A 29 17.78 10.18 4.47
N ASP A 30 18.66 9.26 4.83
CA ASP A 30 20.07 9.36 4.46
C ASP A 30 20.26 9.28 2.93
N TRP A 31 21.25 9.99 2.40
CA TRP A 31 21.52 10.10 0.97
C TRP A 31 21.72 8.77 0.23
N PHE A 32 22.12 7.72 0.93
CA PHE A 32 22.34 6.38 0.38
C PHE A 32 21.14 5.43 0.50
N LEU A 33 20.08 5.85 1.18
CA LEU A 33 18.85 5.03 1.31
C LEU A 33 17.89 5.27 0.14
N PHE A 34 16.81 4.49 0.12
CA PHE A 34 15.71 4.74 -0.81
C PHE A 34 15.11 6.11 -0.54
N GLY A 35 14.84 6.88 -1.58
CA GLY A 35 14.27 8.22 -1.46
C GLY A 35 12.91 8.26 -0.76
N ARG A 36 12.13 7.17 -0.82
CA ARG A 36 10.84 7.02 -0.15
C ARG A 36 10.80 5.69 0.60
N SER A 37 10.64 5.78 1.90
CA SER A 37 10.74 4.64 2.82
C SER A 37 9.40 4.02 3.24
N GLN A 38 8.27 4.62 2.84
CA GLN A 38 6.94 4.21 3.33
C GLN A 38 6.63 2.72 3.13
N GLY A 39 6.99 2.14 1.97
CA GLY A 39 6.80 0.72 1.72
C GLY A 39 7.68 -0.18 2.60
N ILE A 40 8.87 0.29 2.95
CA ILE A 40 9.85 -0.46 3.74
C ILE A 40 9.46 -0.48 5.22
N GLN A 41 8.85 0.60 5.75
CA GLN A 41 8.42 0.68 7.15
C GLN A 41 7.41 -0.40 7.53
N ASN A 42 6.66 -0.90 6.56
CA ASN A 42 5.68 -1.98 6.74
C ASN A 42 6.20 -3.35 6.25
N SER A 43 7.51 -3.49 6.02
CA SER A 43 8.13 -4.81 5.85
C SER A 43 8.03 -5.61 7.16
N GLY A 44 7.89 -6.91 7.07
CA GLY A 44 7.67 -7.75 8.25
C GLY A 44 6.22 -7.82 8.73
N LEU A 45 5.26 -7.27 7.99
CA LEU A 45 3.83 -7.37 8.30
C LEU A 45 3.06 -7.96 7.12
N LYS A 46 2.16 -8.91 7.39
CA LYS A 46 1.17 -9.37 6.41
C LYS A 46 0.26 -8.23 5.96
N LYS A 47 -0.19 -8.28 4.73
CA LYS A 47 -0.94 -7.20 4.09
C LYS A 47 -2.10 -7.74 3.26
N VAL A 48 -3.18 -6.97 3.23
CA VAL A 48 -4.21 -7.07 2.19
C VAL A 48 -4.03 -5.90 1.25
N VAL A 49 -3.89 -6.18 -0.02
CA VAL A 49 -3.63 -5.15 -1.05
C VAL A 49 -4.62 -5.24 -2.19
N PHE A 50 -4.91 -4.12 -2.82
CA PHE A 50 -5.66 -4.04 -4.06
C PHE A 50 -5.10 -2.96 -5.00
N LYS A 51 -5.40 -3.08 -6.29
CA LYS A 51 -5.05 -2.08 -7.31
C LYS A 51 -5.88 -0.82 -7.09
N HIS A 52 -5.25 0.33 -6.97
CA HIS A 52 -5.91 1.60 -6.69
C HIS A 52 -6.53 2.27 -7.93
N ILE A 53 -6.20 1.81 -9.12
CA ILE A 53 -6.82 2.23 -10.37
C ILE A 53 -7.88 1.20 -10.74
N ILE A 54 -9.14 1.63 -10.79
CA ILE A 54 -10.28 0.76 -11.07
C ILE A 54 -11.14 1.33 -12.21
N ASP A 55 -11.83 0.46 -12.93
CA ASP A 55 -12.79 0.85 -13.96
C ASP A 55 -14.04 1.45 -13.30
N LYS A 56 -14.37 2.70 -13.67
CA LYS A 56 -15.52 3.43 -13.11
C LYS A 56 -16.86 2.83 -13.56
N ASN A 57 -16.91 2.28 -14.76
CA ASN A 57 -18.15 1.78 -15.37
C ASN A 57 -18.44 0.33 -14.96
N LYS A 58 -17.40 -0.44 -14.62
CA LYS A 58 -17.50 -1.82 -14.15
C LYS A 58 -16.64 -2.02 -12.90
N PRO A 59 -17.02 -1.37 -11.79
CA PRO A 59 -16.18 -1.37 -10.59
C PRO A 59 -16.08 -2.78 -10.02
N LYS A 60 -14.86 -3.29 -10.02
CA LYS A 60 -14.49 -4.56 -9.41
C LYS A 60 -13.13 -4.42 -8.75
N ILE A 61 -13.04 -4.89 -7.53
CA ILE A 61 -11.79 -4.94 -6.79
C ILE A 61 -11.49 -6.40 -6.47
N GLU A 62 -10.29 -6.82 -6.81
CA GLU A 62 -9.77 -8.15 -6.49
C GLU A 62 -8.61 -7.96 -5.52
N PRO A 63 -8.87 -8.03 -4.20
CA PRO A 63 -7.82 -7.95 -3.21
C PRO A 63 -7.05 -9.26 -3.14
N PHE A 64 -5.83 -9.19 -2.64
CA PHE A 64 -5.01 -10.37 -2.37
C PHE A 64 -4.21 -10.17 -1.08
N MET A 65 -3.90 -11.29 -0.43
CA MET A 65 -3.05 -11.34 0.75
C MET A 65 -1.59 -11.37 0.32
N LEU A 66 -0.74 -10.66 1.04
CA LEU A 66 0.71 -10.71 0.89
C LEU A 66 1.38 -11.08 2.21
N ASP A 67 2.39 -11.90 2.12
CA ASP A 67 3.22 -12.28 3.25
C ASP A 67 4.13 -11.15 3.73
N GLU A 68 4.75 -11.37 4.87
CA GLU A 68 5.55 -10.37 5.61
C GLU A 68 6.77 -9.90 4.82
N ASP A 69 7.37 -10.75 4.01
CA ASP A 69 8.56 -10.47 3.20
C ASP A 69 8.28 -9.66 1.93
N VAL A 70 7.00 -9.46 1.58
CA VAL A 70 6.61 -8.71 0.38
C VAL A 70 6.42 -7.24 0.67
N VAL A 71 7.08 -6.39 -0.11
CA VAL A 71 6.95 -4.93 -0.06
C VAL A 71 6.03 -4.46 -1.19
N VAL A 72 5.04 -3.64 -0.87
CA VAL A 72 4.12 -3.05 -1.85
C VAL A 72 4.69 -1.75 -2.37
N TYR A 73 5.06 -1.73 -3.65
CA TYR A 73 5.53 -0.51 -4.32
C TYR A 73 4.38 0.34 -4.85
N SER A 74 3.36 -0.30 -5.41
CA SER A 74 2.18 0.38 -5.97
C SER A 74 0.91 -0.38 -5.60
N GLY A 75 -0.14 0.35 -5.24
CA GLY A 75 -1.41 -0.21 -4.75
C GLY A 75 -1.87 0.46 -3.46
N ARG A 76 -3.04 0.06 -2.99
CA ARG A 76 -3.52 0.40 -1.65
C ARG A 76 -3.48 -0.85 -0.80
N TYR A 77 -2.99 -0.73 0.42
CA TYR A 77 -2.91 -1.88 1.31
C TYR A 77 -3.22 -1.49 2.74
N ILE A 78 -3.62 -2.47 3.51
CA ILE A 78 -3.76 -2.40 4.96
C ILE A 78 -2.90 -3.48 5.61
N THR A 79 -2.31 -3.15 6.73
CA THR A 79 -1.66 -4.10 7.62
C THR A 79 -2.52 -4.29 8.85
N ALA A 80 -2.46 -5.45 9.47
CA ALA A 80 -3.08 -5.69 10.76
C ALA A 80 -2.24 -6.65 11.60
N ASN A 81 -2.45 -6.61 12.90
CA ASN A 81 -1.73 -7.42 13.87
C ASN A 81 -2.35 -8.81 14.11
N THR A 82 -3.48 -9.10 13.46
CA THR A 82 -4.16 -10.40 13.54
C THR A 82 -4.67 -10.83 12.17
N GLU A 83 -4.67 -12.15 11.93
CA GLU A 83 -5.18 -12.76 10.72
C GLU A 83 -6.68 -12.46 10.52
N GLU A 84 -7.45 -12.48 11.61
CA GLU A 84 -8.89 -12.14 11.61
C GLU A 84 -9.14 -10.74 11.03
N LYS A 85 -8.38 -9.74 11.47
CA LYS A 85 -8.51 -8.36 10.96
C LYS A 85 -8.12 -8.26 9.48
N LEU A 86 -7.11 -9.01 9.05
CA LEU A 86 -6.73 -9.07 7.64
C LEU A 86 -7.82 -9.73 6.79
N GLN A 87 -8.40 -10.83 7.27
CA GLN A 87 -9.48 -11.51 6.57
C GLN A 87 -10.73 -10.63 6.48
N LYS A 88 -11.04 -9.89 7.54
CA LYS A 88 -12.12 -8.91 7.54
C LYS A 88 -11.89 -7.80 6.51
N ALA A 89 -10.70 -7.25 6.46
CA ALA A 89 -10.32 -6.25 5.46
C ALA A 89 -10.39 -6.80 4.04
N TYR A 90 -9.94 -8.04 3.83
CA TYR A 90 -10.04 -8.73 2.54
C TYR A 90 -11.49 -8.84 2.06
N ASN A 91 -12.40 -9.27 2.95
CA ASN A 91 -13.81 -9.41 2.63
C ASN A 91 -14.47 -8.06 2.30
N ILE A 92 -14.12 -7.01 3.06
CA ILE A 92 -14.58 -5.64 2.78
C ILE A 92 -14.09 -5.19 1.40
N PHE A 93 -12.82 -5.32 1.10
CA PHE A 93 -12.26 -4.88 -0.18
C PHE A 93 -12.81 -5.66 -1.38
N LYS A 94 -13.22 -6.91 -1.17
CA LYS A 94 -13.83 -7.75 -2.19
C LYS A 94 -15.30 -7.45 -2.43
N SER A 95 -15.97 -6.71 -1.53
CA SER A 95 -17.40 -6.43 -1.63
C SER A 95 -17.74 -5.50 -2.81
N GLU A 96 -18.93 -5.69 -3.37
CA GLU A 96 -19.45 -4.81 -4.42
C GLU A 96 -19.69 -3.39 -3.89
N GLU A 97 -20.12 -3.25 -2.64
CA GLU A 97 -20.35 -1.97 -1.99
C GLU A 97 -19.07 -1.14 -1.93
N PHE A 98 -17.95 -1.76 -1.56
CA PHE A 98 -16.67 -1.08 -1.53
C PHE A 98 -16.21 -0.68 -2.94
N ALA A 99 -16.37 -1.56 -3.92
CA ALA A 99 -16.01 -1.26 -5.31
C ALA A 99 -16.82 -0.09 -5.89
N ARG A 100 -18.15 -0.09 -5.65
CA ARG A 100 -19.05 1.03 -6.05
C ARG A 100 -18.69 2.33 -5.35
N TYR A 101 -18.44 2.27 -4.05
CA TYR A 101 -17.99 3.44 -3.29
C TYR A 101 -16.70 4.01 -3.88
N CYS A 102 -15.69 3.19 -4.12
CA CYS A 102 -14.42 3.60 -4.72
C CYS A 102 -14.61 4.24 -6.10
N ALA A 103 -15.53 3.73 -6.92
CA ALA A 103 -15.86 4.31 -8.22
C ALA A 103 -16.49 5.70 -8.11
N LEU A 104 -17.26 5.96 -7.04
CA LEU A 104 -17.92 7.25 -6.81
C LEU A 104 -16.95 8.31 -6.27
N VAL A 105 -16.08 7.94 -5.33
CA VAL A 105 -15.21 8.90 -4.62
C VAL A 105 -13.80 8.99 -5.21
N GLY A 106 -13.44 8.10 -6.11
CA GLY A 106 -12.14 8.07 -6.77
C GLY A 106 -11.94 9.29 -7.67
N LYS A 107 -10.68 9.72 -7.79
CA LYS A 107 -10.30 10.81 -8.70
C LYS A 107 -10.31 10.31 -10.14
N ASP A 108 -11.07 10.96 -11.00
CA ASP A 108 -11.17 10.61 -12.43
C ASP A 108 -9.78 10.57 -13.10
N LYS A 109 -9.59 9.55 -13.91
CA LYS A 109 -8.46 9.33 -14.80
C LYS A 109 -8.95 9.16 -16.23
N SER A 110 -8.05 9.27 -17.19
CA SER A 110 -8.37 9.01 -18.60
C SER A 110 -8.88 7.57 -18.82
N GLY A 111 -9.71 7.39 -19.85
CA GLY A 111 -10.18 6.06 -20.27
C GLY A 111 -11.26 5.44 -19.38
N GLY A 112 -11.97 6.22 -18.56
CA GLY A 112 -13.05 5.71 -17.71
C GLY A 112 -12.58 5.04 -16.43
N TYR A 113 -11.37 5.34 -15.99
CA TYR A 113 -10.80 4.84 -14.73
C TYR A 113 -10.86 5.89 -13.61
N VAL A 114 -10.77 5.44 -12.38
CA VAL A 114 -10.61 6.29 -11.20
C VAL A 114 -9.43 5.82 -10.35
N ASP A 115 -8.80 6.79 -9.70
CA ASP A 115 -7.72 6.57 -8.74
C ASP A 115 -8.27 6.67 -7.31
N VAL A 116 -8.23 5.56 -6.58
CA VAL A 116 -8.71 5.48 -5.20
C VAL A 116 -7.63 5.94 -4.24
N SER A 117 -7.88 7.02 -3.52
CA SER A 117 -6.95 7.55 -2.53
C SER A 117 -6.94 6.74 -1.22
N THR A 118 -5.86 6.83 -0.46
CA THR A 118 -5.81 6.26 0.90
C THR A 118 -6.87 6.88 1.83
N LYS A 119 -7.17 8.17 1.63
CA LYS A 119 -8.24 8.86 2.38
C LYS A 119 -9.59 8.21 2.12
N ALA A 120 -9.95 7.98 0.85
CA ALA A 120 -11.20 7.31 0.49
C ALA A 120 -11.32 5.92 1.15
N VAL A 121 -10.25 5.14 1.17
CA VAL A 121 -10.26 3.82 1.84
C VAL A 121 -10.55 3.94 3.34
N LYS A 122 -9.97 4.94 4.01
CA LYS A 122 -10.16 5.16 5.45
C LYS A 122 -11.54 5.67 5.81
N GLU A 123 -12.20 6.37 4.89
CA GLU A 123 -13.53 6.97 5.10
C GLU A 123 -14.67 6.00 4.75
N PHE A 124 -14.37 4.83 4.21
CA PHE A 124 -15.39 3.82 3.95
C PHE A 124 -15.98 3.29 5.27
N GLY A 125 -17.24 3.59 5.49
CA GLY A 125 -18.01 3.09 6.64
C GLY A 125 -18.55 1.68 6.36
N VAL A 126 -18.50 0.82 7.38
CA VAL A 126 -19.04 -0.55 7.32
C VAL A 126 -20.16 -0.68 8.33
N ASP A 127 -21.32 -1.16 7.90
CA ASP A 127 -22.43 -1.51 8.78
C ASP A 127 -22.05 -2.79 9.54
N ILE A 128 -21.85 -2.65 10.85
CA ILE A 128 -21.41 -3.75 11.73
C ILE A 128 -22.51 -4.81 11.86
N GLU A 129 -23.78 -4.43 11.75
CA GLU A 129 -24.92 -5.36 11.90
C GLU A 129 -25.10 -6.29 10.67
N LYS A 130 -24.60 -5.88 9.51
CA LYS A 130 -24.66 -6.66 8.26
C LYS A 130 -23.46 -7.58 8.03
N GLN A 131 -22.50 -7.62 8.94
CA GLN A 131 -21.38 -8.53 8.79
C GLN A 131 -21.83 -9.95 9.21
N PRO A 132 -21.69 -10.96 8.33
CA PRO A 132 -21.98 -12.33 8.74
C PRO A 132 -21.10 -12.65 9.95
N SER A 133 -21.73 -13.05 11.03
CA SER A 133 -21.06 -13.65 12.18
C SER A 133 -20.19 -14.78 11.64
N VAL A 134 -18.90 -14.74 11.93
CA VAL A 134 -18.03 -15.89 11.71
C VAL A 134 -18.54 -16.96 12.66
N GLU A 135 -19.36 -17.88 12.16
CA GLU A 135 -19.69 -19.09 12.88
C GLU A 135 -18.38 -19.85 13.12
N ASN A 136 -18.13 -20.10 14.38
CA ASN A 136 -16.99 -20.88 14.89
C ASN A 136 -17.01 -22.32 14.35
#